data_738983b397c411817a500c5b773678ec
#
_entry.id   738983b397c411817a500c5b773678ec
#
_cell.length_a   1.000
_cell.length_b   1.000
_cell.length_c   1.000
_cell.angle_alpha   90.00
_cell.angle_beta   90.00
_cell.angle_gamma   90.00
#
_symmetry.space_group_name_H-M   'P 1'
#
loop_
_entity.id
_entity.type
_entity.pdbx_description
1 polymer ?
#
loop_
_entity_poly.entity_id
_entity_poly.type
_entity_poly.pdbx_seq_one_letter_code
_entity_poly.pdbx_strand_id
1 'polypeptide(L)'
;MPLRRPLHLAFSYDEEAGCRGVPHMIARMPELCRQPLGAIIGEPSGMRAIRAHKGKAAARLTVRGRSGHSSRPDQGLNAIHGVAGVLTQAVAEADRLAGGPFEHVFEPPYSSLQIGTVKGGQAVNIIPDSCEVELEARAISGVDPAELLTPVRKIAEALTALGFEVEWQELSAYPALSLEPHAPLAALLEALTGREPLPAVSYGTEAGLFQRAGIDAIICGPGDIGRAHKADEYILIDELMACQAMIEALGAHCIA
;
A
#
# COMPACT_ATOMS: atom_id res chain seq x y z
N MET A 1 -20.08 -31.64 -12.91
CA MET A 1 -19.13 -31.91 -14.00
C MET A 1 -17.75 -31.51 -13.54
N PRO A 2 -16.65 -32.15 -13.98
CA PRO A 2 -15.32 -31.72 -13.63
C PRO A 2 -15.00 -30.37 -14.29
N LEU A 3 -14.28 -29.50 -13.57
CA LEU A 3 -13.80 -28.23 -14.11
C LEU A 3 -12.80 -28.50 -15.24
N ARG A 4 -12.90 -27.81 -16.36
CA ARG A 4 -11.89 -27.82 -17.45
C ARG A 4 -10.73 -26.89 -17.14
N ARG A 5 -10.98 -25.84 -16.34
CA ARG A 5 -9.99 -24.92 -15.82
C ARG A 5 -10.03 -24.99 -14.31
N PRO A 6 -8.92 -25.28 -13.62
CA PRO A 6 -8.93 -25.33 -12.17
C PRO A 6 -9.19 -23.94 -11.56
N LEU A 7 -9.99 -23.93 -10.51
CA LEU A 7 -10.19 -22.76 -9.64
C LEU A 7 -9.40 -23.00 -8.36
N HIS A 8 -8.55 -22.04 -8.00
CA HIS A 8 -7.76 -22.06 -6.79
C HIS A 8 -8.32 -21.06 -5.78
N LEU A 9 -8.52 -21.50 -4.54
CA LEU A 9 -8.78 -20.61 -3.42
C LEU A 9 -7.44 -20.36 -2.71
N ALA A 10 -7.01 -19.11 -2.70
CA ALA A 10 -5.78 -18.67 -2.09
C ALA A 10 -6.08 -17.82 -0.86
N PHE A 11 -5.43 -18.14 0.27
CA PHE A 11 -5.56 -17.40 1.51
C PHE A 11 -4.19 -16.85 1.88
N SER A 12 -4.05 -15.53 1.82
CA SER A 12 -2.89 -14.80 2.32
C SER A 12 -3.04 -14.50 3.81
N TYR A 13 -1.98 -14.01 4.43
CA TYR A 13 -1.94 -13.57 5.82
C TYR A 13 -1.17 -12.23 5.89
N ASP A 14 -1.33 -11.50 6.98
CA ASP A 14 -0.67 -10.21 7.22
C ASP A 14 -0.91 -9.18 6.08
N GLU A 15 -2.10 -9.20 5.47
CA GLU A 15 -2.47 -8.19 4.49
C GLU A 15 -2.51 -6.81 5.16
N GLU A 16 -3.20 -6.68 6.30
CA GLU A 16 -3.32 -5.46 7.11
C GLU A 16 -1.98 -4.99 7.69
N ALA A 17 -1.02 -5.89 7.81
CA ALA A 17 0.36 -5.57 8.22
C ALA A 17 1.26 -5.11 7.04
N GLY A 18 0.67 -4.75 5.89
CA GLY A 18 1.37 -4.27 4.70
C GLY A 18 1.64 -5.36 3.66
N CYS A 19 0.70 -6.26 3.46
CA CYS A 19 0.71 -7.33 2.44
C CYS A 19 1.93 -8.27 2.57
N ARG A 20 2.42 -8.52 3.80
CA ARG A 20 3.68 -9.23 4.04
C ARG A 20 3.63 -10.72 3.73
N GLY A 21 2.47 -11.34 3.82
CA GLY A 21 2.30 -12.78 3.60
C GLY A 21 2.21 -13.17 2.14
N VAL A 22 1.59 -12.36 1.30
CA VAL A 22 1.32 -12.70 -0.09
C VAL A 22 2.56 -12.92 -0.96
N PRO A 23 3.70 -12.23 -0.79
CA PRO A 23 4.91 -12.51 -1.56
C PRO A 23 5.39 -13.96 -1.42
N HIS A 24 5.26 -14.55 -0.23
CA HIS A 24 5.63 -15.95 0.02
C HIS A 24 4.70 -16.92 -0.73
N MET A 25 3.41 -16.62 -0.78
CA MET A 25 2.44 -17.39 -1.55
C MET A 25 2.73 -17.30 -3.05
N ILE A 26 2.91 -16.07 -3.58
CA ILE A 26 3.20 -15.83 -5.01
C ILE A 26 4.48 -16.57 -5.43
N ALA A 27 5.54 -16.54 -4.63
CA ALA A 27 6.80 -17.23 -4.93
C ALA A 27 6.62 -18.75 -5.07
N ARG A 28 5.63 -19.34 -4.40
CA ARG A 28 5.33 -20.77 -4.47
C ARG A 28 4.27 -21.16 -5.51
N MET A 29 3.57 -20.18 -6.09
CA MET A 29 2.51 -20.47 -7.07
C MET A 29 2.98 -21.34 -8.24
N PRO A 30 4.19 -21.18 -8.81
CA PRO A 30 4.68 -22.06 -9.89
C PRO A 30 4.77 -23.54 -9.52
N GLU A 31 4.90 -23.85 -8.22
CA GLU A 31 4.93 -25.23 -7.71
C GLU A 31 3.51 -25.77 -7.48
N LEU A 32 2.54 -24.91 -7.19
CA LEU A 32 1.19 -25.26 -6.76
C LEU A 32 0.20 -25.32 -7.92
N CYS A 33 0.40 -24.48 -8.94
CA CYS A 33 -0.49 -24.40 -10.07
C CYS A 33 0.26 -24.01 -11.35
N ARG A 34 -0.36 -24.24 -12.50
CA ARG A 34 0.07 -23.61 -13.75
C ARG A 34 -0.16 -22.12 -13.66
N GLN A 35 0.49 -21.34 -14.55
CA GLN A 35 0.30 -19.89 -14.60
C GLN A 35 -1.20 -19.57 -14.66
N PRO A 36 -1.74 -18.85 -13.66
CA PRO A 36 -3.15 -18.51 -13.63
C PRO A 36 -3.52 -17.52 -14.75
N LEU A 37 -4.77 -17.56 -15.20
CA LEU A 37 -5.30 -16.55 -16.14
C LEU A 37 -5.45 -15.19 -15.46
N GLY A 38 -5.59 -15.17 -14.15
CA GLY A 38 -5.69 -13.97 -13.34
C GLY A 38 -6.01 -14.30 -11.88
N ALA A 39 -5.91 -13.28 -11.03
CA ALA A 39 -6.25 -13.31 -9.62
C ALA A 39 -7.40 -12.33 -9.33
N ILE A 40 -8.42 -12.80 -8.63
CA ILE A 40 -9.52 -11.96 -8.11
C ILE A 40 -9.23 -11.75 -6.62
N ILE A 41 -9.01 -10.51 -6.24
CA ILE A 41 -8.70 -10.11 -4.87
C ILE A 41 -10.00 -9.68 -4.19
N GLY A 42 -10.36 -10.36 -3.10
CA GLY A 42 -11.69 -10.32 -2.47
C GLY A 42 -11.95 -9.10 -1.59
N GLU A 43 -11.29 -7.98 -1.83
CA GLU A 43 -11.47 -6.75 -1.05
C GLU A 43 -12.86 -6.11 -1.24
N PRO A 44 -13.37 -5.38 -0.24
CA PRO A 44 -14.68 -4.74 -0.29
C PRO A 44 -14.81 -3.76 -1.45
N SER A 45 -15.62 -4.12 -2.44
CA SER A 45 -15.85 -3.32 -3.65
C SER A 45 -17.33 -3.24 -4.05
N GLY A 46 -18.23 -3.73 -3.19
CA GLY A 46 -19.65 -3.89 -3.50
C GLY A 46 -19.89 -4.79 -4.69
N MET A 47 -19.06 -5.82 -4.88
CA MET A 47 -19.11 -6.72 -6.05
C MET A 47 -18.93 -6.00 -7.38
N ARG A 48 -18.28 -4.86 -7.40
CA ARG A 48 -17.90 -4.14 -8.62
C ARG A 48 -16.41 -4.29 -8.84
N ALA A 49 -16.02 -4.84 -9.97
CA ALA A 49 -14.62 -5.04 -10.29
C ALA A 49 -13.85 -3.70 -10.32
N ILE A 50 -12.63 -3.66 -9.76
CA ILE A 50 -11.78 -2.46 -9.72
C ILE A 50 -10.46 -2.79 -10.40
N ARG A 51 -10.07 -1.99 -11.40
CA ARG A 51 -8.93 -2.27 -12.27
C ARG A 51 -7.61 -1.68 -11.81
N ALA A 52 -7.64 -0.65 -10.97
CA ALA A 52 -6.42 0.02 -10.54
C ALA A 52 -6.50 0.50 -9.08
N HIS A 53 -5.33 0.54 -8.43
CA HIS A 53 -5.12 1.20 -7.14
C HIS A 53 -3.70 1.75 -7.05
N LYS A 54 -3.49 2.75 -6.18
CA LYS A 54 -2.14 3.28 -5.93
C LYS A 54 -1.27 2.27 -5.17
N GLY A 55 0.03 2.28 -5.47
CA GLY A 55 1.04 1.64 -4.65
C GLY A 55 1.25 2.38 -3.33
N LYS A 56 1.88 1.72 -2.37
CA LYS A 56 2.17 2.27 -1.04
C LYS A 56 3.60 1.92 -0.63
N ALA A 57 4.28 2.88 0.02
CA ALA A 57 5.42 2.59 0.87
C ALA A 57 5.29 3.39 2.16
N ALA A 58 5.61 2.78 3.28
CA ALA A 58 5.66 3.44 4.58
C ALA A 58 6.96 3.10 5.29
N ALA A 59 7.53 4.08 5.98
CA ALA A 59 8.75 3.92 6.72
C ALA A 59 8.71 4.68 8.05
N ARG A 60 9.48 4.16 9.01
CA ARG A 60 9.78 4.81 10.28
C ARG A 60 11.26 5.20 10.28
N LEU A 61 11.50 6.47 10.54
CA LEU A 61 12.82 7.02 10.85
C LEU A 61 12.93 7.22 12.35
N THR A 62 13.99 6.67 12.95
CA THR A 62 14.38 6.97 14.34
C THR A 62 15.73 7.65 14.32
N VAL A 63 15.81 8.86 14.88
CA VAL A 63 17.04 9.62 15.04
C VAL A 63 17.38 9.68 16.52
N ARG A 64 18.58 9.23 16.89
CA ARG A 64 19.08 9.31 18.26
C ARG A 64 20.26 10.27 18.34
N GLY A 65 20.18 11.15 19.31
CA GLY A 65 21.22 12.13 19.65
C GLY A 65 21.76 11.88 21.05
N ARG A 66 21.92 12.96 21.82
CA ARG A 66 22.40 12.90 23.19
C ARG A 66 21.66 13.89 24.07
N SER A 67 21.10 13.41 25.19
CA SER A 67 20.42 14.23 26.18
C SER A 67 21.38 15.18 26.88
N GLY A 68 20.84 16.28 27.39
CA GLY A 68 21.57 17.27 28.18
C GLY A 68 20.64 18.34 28.73
N HIS A 69 21.17 19.18 29.60
CA HIS A 69 20.41 20.34 30.07
C HIS A 69 20.34 21.40 28.96
N SER A 70 19.18 21.99 28.72
CA SER A 70 18.97 22.95 27.62
C SER A 70 19.85 24.20 27.68
N SER A 71 20.35 24.58 28.86
CA SER A 71 21.31 25.66 29.04
C SER A 71 22.76 25.32 28.63
N ARG A 72 23.03 24.03 28.33
CA ARG A 72 24.35 23.52 27.93
C ARG A 72 24.24 22.76 26.59
N PRO A 73 23.89 23.49 25.51
CA PRO A 73 23.71 22.87 24.18
C PRO A 73 24.98 22.20 23.63
N ASP A 74 26.15 22.65 24.12
CA ASP A 74 27.48 22.08 23.83
C ASP A 74 27.64 20.62 24.33
N GLN A 75 26.83 20.19 25.29
CA GLN A 75 26.92 18.86 25.91
C GLN A 75 25.89 17.86 25.36
N GLY A 76 24.91 18.34 24.61
CA GLY A 76 23.86 17.52 24.01
C GLY A 76 23.94 17.42 22.48
N LEU A 77 23.09 16.60 21.92
CA LEU A 77 22.84 16.53 20.48
C LEU A 77 21.34 16.37 20.26
N ASN A 78 20.67 17.44 19.81
CA ASN A 78 19.22 17.52 19.76
C ASN A 78 18.66 16.75 18.58
N ALA A 79 18.01 15.61 18.82
CA ALA A 79 17.41 14.78 17.79
C ALA A 79 16.29 15.46 17.01
N ILE A 80 15.50 16.35 17.64
CA ILE A 80 14.47 17.14 16.95
C ILE A 80 15.10 18.13 15.96
N HIS A 81 16.21 18.78 16.34
CA HIS A 81 16.93 19.66 15.42
C HIS A 81 17.52 18.85 14.24
N GLY A 82 18.00 17.63 14.47
CA GLY A 82 18.44 16.74 13.40
C GLY A 82 17.34 16.42 12.43
N VAL A 83 16.15 16.10 12.93
CA VAL A 83 14.99 15.71 12.11
C VAL A 83 14.40 16.89 11.33
N ALA A 84 14.57 18.14 11.76
CA ALA A 84 13.98 19.31 11.11
C ALA A 84 14.27 19.40 9.60
N GLY A 85 15.52 19.11 9.18
CA GLY A 85 15.90 19.06 7.77
C GLY A 85 15.21 17.93 6.99
N VAL A 86 14.98 16.78 7.64
CA VAL A 86 14.28 15.65 7.06
C VAL A 86 12.80 15.98 6.82
N LEU A 87 12.15 16.64 7.79
CA LEU A 87 10.76 17.10 7.64
C LEU A 87 10.63 18.13 6.50
N THR A 88 11.58 19.07 6.42
CA THR A 88 11.61 20.06 5.32
C THR A 88 11.73 19.38 3.96
N GLN A 89 12.60 18.37 3.83
CA GLN A 89 12.74 17.60 2.59
C GLN A 89 11.48 16.81 2.26
N ALA A 90 10.82 16.22 3.25
CA ALA A 90 9.57 15.48 3.04
C ALA A 90 8.46 16.39 2.52
N VAL A 91 8.33 17.61 3.04
CA VAL A 91 7.37 18.62 2.55
C VAL A 91 7.72 19.04 1.12
N ALA A 92 8.98 19.35 0.84
CA ALA A 92 9.42 19.72 -0.51
C ALA A 92 9.17 18.60 -1.54
N GLU A 93 9.35 17.34 -1.14
CA GLU A 93 9.05 16.19 -1.99
C GLU A 93 7.55 16.01 -2.21
N ALA A 94 6.72 16.23 -1.20
CA ALA A 94 5.26 16.23 -1.34
C ALA A 94 4.79 17.28 -2.35
N ASP A 95 5.33 18.51 -2.29
CA ASP A 95 5.03 19.59 -3.21
C ASP A 95 5.50 19.26 -4.65
N ARG A 96 6.70 18.68 -4.78
CA ARG A 96 7.22 18.23 -6.09
C ARG A 96 6.31 17.17 -6.72
N LEU A 97 5.87 16.20 -5.95
CA LEU A 97 4.99 15.12 -6.42
C LEU A 97 3.61 15.63 -6.82
N ALA A 98 3.07 16.65 -6.16
CA ALA A 98 1.83 17.30 -6.53
C ALA A 98 1.89 17.99 -7.91
N GLY A 99 3.10 18.29 -8.39
CA GLY A 99 3.35 18.79 -9.75
C GLY A 99 3.35 17.71 -10.85
N GLY A 100 3.11 16.46 -10.54
CA GLY A 100 3.08 15.34 -11.50
C GLY A 100 4.33 14.46 -11.47
N PRO A 101 4.33 13.41 -12.28
CA PRO A 101 3.41 13.10 -13.37
C PRO A 101 1.97 12.83 -12.89
N PHE A 102 1.00 12.99 -13.82
CA PHE A 102 -0.42 12.82 -13.55
C PHE A 102 -0.99 11.57 -14.21
N GLU A 103 -1.82 10.86 -13.46
CA GLU A 103 -2.65 9.74 -13.93
C GLU A 103 -4.10 9.98 -13.50
N HIS A 104 -4.90 10.52 -14.42
CA HIS A 104 -6.24 11.05 -14.14
C HIS A 104 -7.30 9.99 -13.76
N VAL A 105 -6.94 8.73 -13.71
CA VAL A 105 -7.80 7.66 -13.19
C VAL A 105 -7.84 7.69 -11.64
N PHE A 106 -6.87 8.31 -11.01
CA PHE A 106 -6.78 8.44 -9.55
C PHE A 106 -7.22 9.81 -9.05
N GLU A 107 -7.60 9.88 -7.79
CA GLU A 107 -7.87 11.11 -7.06
C GLU A 107 -7.12 11.10 -5.71
N PRO A 108 -6.14 12.02 -5.52
CA PRO A 108 -5.58 12.95 -6.50
C PRO A 108 -4.83 12.22 -7.62
N PRO A 109 -4.66 12.83 -8.82
CA PRO A 109 -4.11 12.17 -10.00
C PRO A 109 -2.57 12.08 -10.02
N TYR A 110 -1.90 12.18 -8.89
CA TYR A 110 -0.45 12.16 -8.74
C TYR A 110 0.00 11.29 -7.57
N SER A 111 1.28 10.95 -7.54
CA SER A 111 1.91 10.32 -6.38
C SER A 111 2.04 11.31 -5.23
N SER A 112 1.87 10.85 -4.00
CA SER A 112 1.91 11.71 -2.82
C SER A 112 2.84 11.16 -1.74
N LEU A 113 3.32 12.06 -0.87
CA LEU A 113 4.09 11.75 0.32
C LEU A 113 3.48 12.52 1.50
N GLN A 114 3.34 11.85 2.64
CA GLN A 114 2.83 12.45 3.86
C GLN A 114 3.68 12.06 5.07
N ILE A 115 3.84 12.99 5.99
CA ILE A 115 4.36 12.75 7.33
C ILE A 115 3.14 12.41 8.19
N GLY A 116 3.06 11.16 8.66
CA GLY A 116 1.94 10.67 9.44
C GLY A 116 2.08 11.01 10.93
N THR A 117 3.27 10.75 11.50
CA THR A 117 3.55 11.03 12.92
C THR A 117 4.94 11.60 13.13
N VAL A 118 5.06 12.45 14.16
CA VAL A 118 6.34 12.92 14.70
C VAL A 118 6.28 12.83 16.22
N LYS A 119 7.25 12.14 16.84
CA LYS A 119 7.32 11.98 18.29
C LYS A 119 8.74 12.25 18.75
N GLY A 120 8.92 13.15 19.73
CA GLY A 120 10.25 13.45 20.28
C GLY A 120 10.20 14.43 21.44
N GLY A 121 11.26 14.37 22.27
CA GLY A 121 11.40 15.22 23.45
C GLY A 121 10.56 14.77 24.66
N GLN A 122 10.93 15.30 25.83
CA GLN A 122 10.26 14.97 27.11
C GLN A 122 9.88 16.22 27.89
N ALA A 123 10.74 17.23 27.92
CA ALA A 123 10.52 18.49 28.61
C ALA A 123 11.32 19.62 27.96
N VAL A 124 10.88 20.87 28.12
CA VAL A 124 11.49 22.06 27.48
C VAL A 124 12.91 22.33 27.95
N ASN A 125 13.28 21.89 29.14
CA ASN A 125 14.61 22.08 29.73
C ASN A 125 15.56 20.90 29.52
N ILE A 126 15.18 19.90 28.73
CA ILE A 126 15.99 18.73 28.37
C ILE A 126 16.22 18.75 26.86
N ILE A 127 17.48 18.57 26.43
CA ILE A 127 17.82 18.39 25.02
C ILE A 127 17.28 17.02 24.59
N PRO A 128 16.38 16.93 23.59
CA PRO A 128 15.84 15.66 23.12
C PRO A 128 16.92 14.75 22.54
N ASP A 129 17.03 13.56 23.07
CA ASP A 129 17.96 12.51 22.60
C ASP A 129 17.32 11.53 21.61
N SER A 130 16.03 11.64 21.34
CA SER A 130 15.34 10.81 20.37
C SER A 130 14.22 11.57 19.68
N CYS A 131 14.06 11.30 18.37
CA CYS A 131 12.92 11.72 17.57
C CYS A 131 12.57 10.64 16.56
N GLU A 132 11.29 10.29 16.50
CA GLU A 132 10.72 9.32 15.57
C GLU A 132 9.79 10.00 14.58
N VAL A 133 9.86 9.62 13.31
CA VAL A 133 8.99 10.11 12.23
C VAL A 133 8.45 8.94 11.45
N GLU A 134 7.16 8.87 11.21
CA GLU A 134 6.57 7.93 10.27
C GLU A 134 6.07 8.67 9.02
N LEU A 135 6.42 8.12 7.85
CA LEU A 135 6.08 8.69 6.55
C LEU A 135 5.41 7.63 5.69
N GLU A 136 4.52 8.09 4.83
CA GLU A 136 3.87 7.25 3.83
C GLU A 136 3.93 7.91 2.45
N ALA A 137 4.23 7.11 1.42
CA ALA A 137 4.10 7.50 0.03
C ALA A 137 3.03 6.66 -0.67
N ARG A 138 2.26 7.30 -1.55
CA ARG A 138 1.31 6.65 -2.47
C ARG A 138 1.78 6.90 -3.90
N ALA A 139 1.93 5.84 -4.66
CA ALA A 139 2.45 5.89 -6.02
C ALA A 139 1.37 5.63 -7.06
N ILE A 140 1.35 6.42 -8.12
CA ILE A 140 0.59 6.11 -9.34
C ILE A 140 1.22 4.92 -10.07
N SER A 141 0.57 4.41 -11.12
CA SER A 141 1.03 3.25 -11.87
C SER A 141 2.44 3.46 -12.45
N GLY A 142 3.22 2.38 -12.48
CA GLY A 142 4.58 2.42 -13.04
C GLY A 142 5.64 3.10 -12.17
N VAL A 143 5.27 3.63 -11.00
CA VAL A 143 6.18 4.25 -10.03
C VAL A 143 6.39 3.31 -8.86
N ASP A 144 7.65 3.02 -8.50
CA ASP A 144 7.95 2.28 -7.28
C ASP A 144 7.72 3.20 -6.06
N PRO A 145 6.78 2.85 -5.17
CA PRO A 145 6.48 3.69 -4.01
C PRO A 145 7.67 3.84 -3.05
N ALA A 146 8.58 2.86 -2.96
CA ALA A 146 9.77 2.95 -2.11
C ALA A 146 10.76 4.00 -2.63
N GLU A 147 10.84 4.19 -3.94
CA GLU A 147 11.69 5.23 -4.55
C GLU A 147 11.24 6.64 -4.18
N LEU A 148 9.95 6.85 -3.93
CA LEU A 148 9.42 8.15 -3.51
C LEU A 148 9.93 8.60 -2.13
N LEU A 149 10.33 7.65 -1.26
CA LEU A 149 10.92 7.94 0.04
C LEU A 149 12.44 8.16 -0.02
N THR A 150 13.09 7.81 -1.14
CA THR A 150 14.55 7.87 -1.28
C THR A 150 15.15 9.27 -1.05
N PRO A 151 14.57 10.38 -1.55
CA PRO A 151 15.11 11.72 -1.27
C PRO A 151 15.13 12.06 0.22
N VAL A 152 14.08 11.67 0.95
CA VAL A 152 13.96 11.90 2.39
C VAL A 152 14.94 11.01 3.17
N ARG A 153 15.04 9.73 2.79
CA ARG A 153 15.98 8.77 3.37
C ARG A 153 17.43 9.25 3.25
N LYS A 154 17.85 9.77 2.09
CA LYS A 154 19.20 10.31 1.89
C LYS A 154 19.54 11.44 2.86
N ILE A 155 18.60 12.35 3.13
CA ILE A 155 18.80 13.43 4.10
C ILE A 155 18.90 12.86 5.53
N ALA A 156 18.07 11.86 5.85
CA ALA A 156 18.14 11.20 7.15
C ALA A 156 19.49 10.49 7.36
N GLU A 157 19.95 9.73 6.38
CA GLU A 157 21.25 9.02 6.43
C GLU A 157 22.44 9.99 6.58
N ALA A 158 22.37 11.18 5.98
CA ALA A 158 23.43 12.20 6.11
C ALA A 158 23.60 12.72 7.55
N LEU A 159 22.59 12.57 8.42
CA LEU A 159 22.70 12.96 9.83
C LEU A 159 23.76 12.16 10.59
N THR A 160 24.15 10.98 10.11
CA THR A 160 25.22 10.17 10.71
C THR A 160 26.56 10.91 10.72
N ALA A 161 26.85 11.71 9.68
CA ALA A 161 28.06 12.54 9.61
C ALA A 161 28.07 13.67 10.65
N LEU A 162 26.89 14.01 11.22
CA LEU A 162 26.75 15.01 12.28
C LEU A 162 26.77 14.39 13.70
N GLY A 163 27.00 13.07 13.80
CA GLY A 163 27.10 12.33 15.05
C GLY A 163 25.78 11.74 15.56
N PHE A 164 24.70 11.80 14.79
CA PHE A 164 23.45 11.11 15.13
C PHE A 164 23.54 9.62 14.80
N GLU A 165 22.84 8.80 15.59
CA GLU A 165 22.49 7.44 15.20
C GLU A 165 21.15 7.48 14.45
N VAL A 166 21.11 6.85 13.28
CA VAL A 166 19.95 6.89 12.38
C VAL A 166 19.51 5.48 12.04
N GLU A 167 18.26 5.19 12.27
CA GLU A 167 17.61 3.94 11.90
C GLU A 167 16.46 4.23 10.93
N TRP A 168 16.47 3.56 9.76
CA TRP A 168 15.39 3.60 8.79
C TRP A 168 14.76 2.22 8.69
N GLN A 169 13.50 2.10 9.08
CA GLN A 169 12.73 0.87 9.05
C GLN A 169 11.60 0.97 8.01
N GLU A 170 11.59 0.06 7.04
CA GLU A 170 10.43 -0.10 6.16
C GLU A 170 9.28 -0.78 6.92
N LEU A 171 8.12 -0.15 6.93
CA LEU A 171 6.92 -0.66 7.59
C LEU A 171 6.06 -1.50 6.63
N SER A 172 5.89 -1.00 5.39
CA SER A 172 5.16 -1.70 4.32
C SER A 172 5.59 -1.18 2.95
N ALA A 173 5.54 -2.04 1.93
CA ALA A 173 5.70 -1.65 0.55
C ALA A 173 4.98 -2.62 -0.39
N TYR A 174 4.13 -2.09 -1.27
CA TYR A 174 3.51 -2.84 -2.36
C TYR A 174 3.26 -1.92 -3.58
N PRO A 175 3.37 -2.45 -4.82
CA PRO A 175 3.21 -1.67 -6.03
C PRO A 175 1.75 -1.29 -6.29
N ALA A 176 1.54 -0.33 -7.18
CA ALA A 176 0.23 -0.05 -7.76
C ALA A 176 -0.29 -1.25 -8.56
N LEU A 177 -1.61 -1.35 -8.64
CA LEU A 177 -2.33 -2.16 -9.63
C LEU A 177 -2.72 -1.28 -10.80
N SER A 178 -2.55 -1.75 -12.02
CA SER A 178 -3.06 -1.09 -13.23
C SER A 178 -3.40 -2.14 -14.28
N LEU A 179 -4.65 -2.59 -14.30
CA LEU A 179 -5.16 -3.53 -15.30
C LEU A 179 -5.80 -2.76 -16.45
N GLU A 180 -5.41 -3.13 -17.67
CA GLU A 180 -5.94 -2.51 -18.88
C GLU A 180 -7.47 -2.58 -18.97
N PRO A 181 -8.15 -1.55 -19.51
CA PRO A 181 -9.61 -1.50 -19.59
C PRO A 181 -10.25 -2.69 -20.32
N HIS A 182 -9.55 -3.19 -21.34
CA HIS A 182 -10.03 -4.29 -22.20
C HIS A 182 -9.38 -5.63 -21.84
N ALA A 183 -8.74 -5.74 -20.67
CA ALA A 183 -8.18 -7.01 -20.21
C ALA A 183 -9.28 -8.10 -20.12
N PRO A 184 -8.98 -9.35 -20.54
CA PRO A 184 -9.94 -10.44 -20.46
C PRO A 184 -10.54 -10.65 -19.07
N LEU A 185 -9.75 -10.41 -18.04
CA LEU A 185 -10.16 -10.52 -16.63
C LEU A 185 -11.20 -9.46 -16.27
N ALA A 186 -11.09 -8.23 -16.77
CA ALA A 186 -12.06 -7.17 -16.55
C ALA A 186 -13.42 -7.50 -17.21
N ALA A 187 -13.39 -7.95 -18.49
CA ALA A 187 -14.57 -8.39 -19.21
C ALA A 187 -15.25 -9.60 -18.55
N LEU A 188 -14.46 -10.53 -18.03
CA LEU A 188 -14.97 -11.69 -17.28
C LEU A 188 -15.75 -11.22 -16.04
N LEU A 189 -15.17 -10.36 -15.23
CA LEU A 189 -15.82 -9.88 -13.99
C LEU A 189 -17.06 -9.04 -14.29
N GLU A 190 -17.05 -8.24 -15.35
CA GLU A 190 -18.25 -7.53 -15.81
C GLU A 190 -19.39 -8.52 -16.17
N ALA A 191 -19.06 -9.57 -16.92
CA ALA A 191 -20.05 -10.61 -17.28
C ALA A 191 -20.58 -11.38 -16.05
N LEU A 192 -19.71 -11.69 -15.07
CA LEU A 192 -20.08 -12.44 -13.86
C LEU A 192 -20.90 -11.60 -12.87
N THR A 193 -20.62 -10.31 -12.76
CA THR A 193 -21.27 -9.41 -11.79
C THR A 193 -22.42 -8.59 -12.39
N GLY A 194 -22.50 -8.49 -13.72
CA GLY A 194 -23.44 -7.63 -14.43
C GLY A 194 -23.18 -6.12 -14.20
N ARG A 195 -21.95 -5.75 -13.78
CA ARG A 195 -21.58 -4.38 -13.43
C ARG A 195 -20.31 -3.96 -14.16
N GLU A 196 -20.34 -2.78 -14.76
CA GLU A 196 -19.15 -2.18 -15.37
C GLU A 196 -18.05 -1.97 -14.32
N PRO A 197 -16.80 -2.38 -14.62
CA PRO A 197 -15.67 -2.17 -13.72
C PRO A 197 -15.40 -0.70 -13.40
N LEU A 198 -15.05 -0.41 -12.16
CA LEU A 198 -14.51 0.90 -11.77
C LEU A 198 -13.08 1.04 -12.29
N PRO A 199 -12.73 2.24 -12.77
CA PRO A 199 -11.37 2.47 -13.27
C PRO A 199 -10.32 2.34 -12.18
N ALA A 200 -10.53 2.96 -11.01
CA ALA A 200 -9.56 2.94 -9.91
C ALA A 200 -10.18 3.24 -8.54
N VAL A 201 -9.39 2.95 -7.50
CA VAL A 201 -9.60 3.39 -6.12
C VAL A 201 -8.30 3.93 -5.54
N SER A 202 -8.38 4.72 -4.45
CA SER A 202 -7.20 5.31 -3.80
C SER A 202 -6.59 4.44 -2.70
N TYR A 203 -7.34 3.49 -2.13
CA TYR A 203 -6.77 2.50 -1.21
C TYR A 203 -5.96 1.46 -2.00
N GLY A 204 -5.07 0.74 -1.33
CA GLY A 204 -4.23 -0.26 -1.97
C GLY A 204 -4.48 -1.64 -1.37
N THR A 205 -4.14 -2.67 -2.14
CA THR A 205 -4.32 -4.07 -1.79
C THR A 205 -3.11 -4.89 -2.26
N GLU A 206 -3.11 -6.18 -2.00
CA GLU A 206 -2.09 -7.11 -2.51
C GLU A 206 -2.14 -7.34 -4.05
N ALA A 207 -3.16 -6.82 -4.74
CA ALA A 207 -3.36 -7.06 -6.19
C ALA A 207 -2.16 -6.64 -7.04
N GLY A 208 -1.51 -5.51 -6.70
CA GLY A 208 -0.31 -5.06 -7.39
C GLY A 208 0.87 -6.03 -7.28
N LEU A 209 0.94 -6.82 -6.21
CA LEU A 209 1.98 -7.85 -6.04
C LEU A 209 1.80 -9.01 -7.02
N PHE A 210 0.56 -9.43 -7.27
CA PHE A 210 0.24 -10.43 -8.31
C PHE A 210 0.62 -9.90 -9.69
N GLN A 211 0.23 -8.67 -10.02
CA GLN A 211 0.55 -8.07 -11.32
C GLN A 211 2.06 -7.93 -11.53
N ARG A 212 2.83 -7.54 -10.52
CA ARG A 212 4.29 -7.50 -10.56
C ARG A 212 4.91 -8.88 -10.82
N ALA A 213 4.24 -9.95 -10.39
CA ALA A 213 4.66 -11.33 -10.66
C ALA A 213 4.19 -11.86 -12.03
N GLY A 214 3.60 -11.03 -12.89
CA GLY A 214 3.14 -11.41 -14.23
C GLY A 214 1.76 -12.10 -14.23
N ILE A 215 0.97 -11.92 -13.17
CA ILE A 215 -0.39 -12.45 -13.04
C ILE A 215 -1.35 -11.27 -13.04
N ASP A 216 -2.18 -11.16 -14.06
CA ASP A 216 -3.24 -10.14 -14.08
C ASP A 216 -4.09 -10.24 -12.80
N ALA A 217 -4.38 -9.08 -12.21
CA ALA A 217 -5.17 -9.03 -10.99
C ALA A 217 -6.28 -7.98 -11.09
N ILE A 218 -7.38 -8.24 -10.41
CA ILE A 218 -8.51 -7.35 -10.30
C ILE A 218 -9.13 -7.46 -8.91
N ILE A 219 -9.60 -6.36 -8.36
CA ILE A 219 -10.28 -6.35 -7.07
C ILE A 219 -11.77 -6.58 -7.32
N CYS A 220 -12.37 -7.53 -6.61
CA CYS A 220 -13.82 -7.73 -6.61
C CYS A 220 -14.21 -8.58 -5.41
N GLY A 221 -14.90 -7.98 -4.44
CA GLY A 221 -15.35 -8.66 -3.25
C GLY A 221 -16.59 -8.02 -2.63
N PRO A 222 -17.21 -8.74 -1.67
CA PRO A 222 -18.42 -8.27 -0.99
C PRO A 222 -18.07 -7.18 0.03
N GLY A 223 -19.07 -6.41 0.42
CA GLY A 223 -18.91 -5.33 1.39
C GLY A 223 -18.60 -3.98 0.75
N ASP A 224 -18.55 -2.97 1.59
CA ASP A 224 -18.29 -1.58 1.24
C ASP A 224 -17.07 -1.07 2.01
N ILE A 225 -16.05 -0.61 1.29
CA ILE A 225 -14.81 -0.08 1.88
C ILE A 225 -15.06 1.08 2.87
N GLY A 226 -16.16 1.81 2.70
CA GLY A 226 -16.55 2.86 3.63
C GLY A 226 -16.90 2.36 5.04
N ARG A 227 -17.07 1.05 5.23
CA ARG A 227 -17.32 0.40 6.53
C ARG A 227 -16.05 -0.21 7.14
N ALA A 228 -15.00 -0.40 6.35
CA ALA A 228 -13.75 -0.97 6.80
C ALA A 228 -13.04 -0.07 7.84
N HIS A 229 -12.30 -0.70 8.75
CA HIS A 229 -11.50 -0.05 9.80
C HIS A 229 -12.30 0.85 10.76
N LYS A 230 -13.58 0.55 10.95
CA LYS A 230 -14.46 1.25 11.89
C LYS A 230 -14.88 0.32 13.03
N ALA A 231 -15.21 0.91 14.17
CA ALA A 231 -15.89 0.17 15.23
C ALA A 231 -17.20 -0.42 14.67
N ASP A 232 -17.50 -1.65 15.09
CA ASP A 232 -18.68 -2.40 14.64
C ASP A 232 -18.73 -2.61 13.11
N GLU A 233 -17.57 -2.83 12.48
CA GLU A 233 -17.48 -3.21 11.07
C GLU A 233 -18.39 -4.40 10.77
N TYR A 234 -19.14 -4.32 9.68
CA TYR A 234 -20.11 -5.33 9.30
C TYR A 234 -20.20 -5.52 7.79
N ILE A 235 -20.72 -6.68 7.40
CA ILE A 235 -21.13 -7.02 6.04
C ILE A 235 -22.61 -7.39 6.05
N LEU A 236 -23.32 -7.04 4.97
CA LEU A 236 -24.73 -7.45 4.80
C LEU A 236 -24.79 -8.88 4.26
N ILE A 237 -25.83 -9.62 4.68
CA ILE A 237 -26.07 -10.99 4.18
C ILE A 237 -26.23 -11.01 2.66
N ASP A 238 -26.96 -10.04 2.09
CA ASP A 238 -27.15 -9.92 0.65
C ASP A 238 -25.84 -9.68 -0.12
N GLU A 239 -24.86 -9.02 0.49
CA GLU A 239 -23.52 -8.84 -0.10
C GLU A 239 -22.74 -10.16 -0.15
N LEU A 240 -22.85 -10.98 0.90
CA LEU A 240 -22.28 -12.34 0.89
C LEU A 240 -22.97 -13.22 -0.15
N MET A 241 -24.29 -13.15 -0.27
CA MET A 241 -25.06 -13.90 -1.29
C MET A 241 -24.66 -13.48 -2.72
N ALA A 242 -24.45 -12.18 -2.96
CA ALA A 242 -23.96 -11.68 -4.24
C ALA A 242 -22.56 -12.21 -4.58
N CYS A 243 -21.67 -12.29 -3.58
CA CYS A 243 -20.33 -12.88 -3.75
C CYS A 243 -20.43 -14.38 -4.05
N GLN A 244 -21.27 -15.12 -3.32
CA GLN A 244 -21.49 -16.54 -3.58
C GLN A 244 -21.99 -16.76 -5.02
N ALA A 245 -22.98 -15.98 -5.47
CA ALA A 245 -23.51 -16.08 -6.81
C ALA A 245 -22.43 -15.84 -7.88
N MET A 246 -21.55 -14.86 -7.68
CA MET A 246 -20.42 -14.59 -8.57
C MET A 246 -19.45 -15.77 -8.61
N ILE A 247 -19.10 -16.38 -7.47
CA ILE A 247 -18.21 -17.54 -7.39
C ILE A 247 -18.83 -18.76 -8.06
N GLU A 248 -20.14 -18.99 -7.90
CA GLU A 248 -20.87 -20.07 -8.57
C GLU A 248 -20.87 -19.87 -10.10
N ALA A 249 -21.10 -18.63 -10.57
CA ALA A 249 -21.03 -18.28 -11.99
C ALA A 249 -19.61 -18.46 -12.55
N LEU A 250 -18.55 -18.09 -11.80
CA LEU A 250 -17.17 -18.35 -12.15
C LEU A 250 -16.91 -19.86 -12.26
N GLY A 251 -17.40 -20.65 -11.30
CA GLY A 251 -17.33 -22.11 -11.36
C GLY A 251 -17.97 -22.68 -12.61
N ALA A 252 -19.16 -22.20 -12.97
CA ALA A 252 -19.86 -22.59 -14.21
C ALA A 252 -19.05 -22.22 -15.47
N HIS A 253 -18.44 -21.03 -15.50
CA HIS A 253 -17.54 -20.60 -16.57
C HIS A 253 -16.31 -21.51 -16.71
N CYS A 254 -15.79 -22.04 -15.60
CA CYS A 254 -14.66 -22.96 -15.60
C CYS A 254 -15.02 -24.39 -16.06
N ILE A 255 -16.29 -24.75 -16.14
CA ILE A 255 -16.78 -26.04 -16.69
C ILE A 255 -16.90 -25.98 -18.22
N ALA A 256 -17.30 -24.82 -18.76
CA ALA A 256 -17.50 -24.61 -20.19
C ALA A 256 -16.16 -24.53 -20.94
#